data_c081e4886bd53e78573f243ab1b25399
#
_entry.id   c081e4886bd53e78573f243ab1b25399
#
_cell.length_a   1.000
_cell.length_b   1.000
_cell.length_c   1.000
_cell.angle_alpha   90.00
_cell.angle_beta   90.00
_cell.angle_gamma   90.00
#
_symmetry.space_group_name_H-M   'P 1'
#
loop_
_entity.id
_entity.type
_entity.pdbx_description
1 polymer ?
#
loop_
_entity_poly.entity_id
_entity_poly.type
_entity_poly.pdbx_seq_one_letter_code
_entity_poly.pdbx_strand_id
1 'polypeptide(L)'
;MSLLAVDDIDAYYGESHILRGLSMAVEEGEICALLGRNGAGKTTTLRSVAGARPPDVRDGTVTFRGDDITQMATEDIAIRGVGLVPEERRVFPNLTVEENLHLSEVSRNASNTAGRDVGDLPETRPLSELYEAFPRLDERQNQLAGTLSGGEQQMLAIARALRQAPDLLMLDEPYEGLAPQIIDDVEDAIERINDEGTTILLIEQNAAAAISIADQCYIIDQGQVVFDGEAEELREDEETRKRYLGV
;
A
#
# COMPACT_ATOMS: atom_id res chain seq x y z
N MET A 1 -19.03 4.93 -2.30
CA MET A 1 -19.04 3.85 -1.27
C MET A 1 -17.60 3.53 -0.97
N SER A 2 -17.21 3.52 0.29
CA SER A 2 -15.82 3.23 0.64
C SER A 2 -15.44 1.81 0.22
N LEU A 3 -14.31 1.68 -0.47
CA LEU A 3 -13.71 0.40 -0.82
C LEU A 3 -13.15 -0.28 0.43
N LEU A 4 -12.46 0.53 1.27
CA LEU A 4 -11.95 0.12 2.58
C LEU A 4 -12.54 1.03 3.65
N ALA A 5 -13.04 0.48 4.74
CA ALA A 5 -13.37 1.23 5.94
C ALA A 5 -12.72 0.58 7.18
N VAL A 6 -12.17 1.41 8.02
CA VAL A 6 -11.60 1.06 9.32
C VAL A 6 -12.38 1.83 10.35
N ASP A 7 -13.10 1.13 11.23
CA ASP A 7 -14.01 1.71 12.19
C ASP A 7 -13.57 1.39 13.62
N ASP A 8 -13.14 2.43 14.34
CA ASP A 8 -12.84 2.44 15.79
C ASP A 8 -11.90 1.31 16.23
N ILE A 9 -10.85 1.00 15.44
CA ILE A 9 -9.95 -0.11 15.74
C ILE A 9 -9.00 0.20 16.88
N ASP A 10 -8.91 -0.77 17.82
CA ASP A 10 -7.89 -0.86 18.85
C ASP A 10 -6.90 -1.99 18.52
N ALA A 11 -5.63 -1.66 18.31
CA ALA A 11 -4.60 -2.64 17.95
C ALA A 11 -3.41 -2.67 18.91
N TYR A 12 -2.92 -3.88 19.18
CA TYR A 12 -1.95 -4.13 20.24
C TYR A 12 -0.78 -4.99 19.79
N TYR A 13 0.41 -4.70 20.31
CA TYR A 13 1.57 -5.60 20.31
C TYR A 13 1.77 -6.12 21.74
N GLY A 14 1.27 -7.32 22.03
CA GLY A 14 1.18 -7.82 23.40
C GLY A 14 0.30 -6.92 24.27
N GLU A 15 0.88 -6.26 25.26
CA GLU A 15 0.17 -5.30 26.12
C GLU A 15 0.28 -3.84 25.64
N SER A 16 1.09 -3.59 24.62
CA SER A 16 1.28 -2.23 24.11
C SER A 16 0.13 -1.83 23.19
N HIS A 17 -0.69 -0.87 23.61
CA HIS A 17 -1.81 -0.29 22.85
C HIS A 17 -1.28 0.75 21.85
N ILE A 18 -1.29 0.43 20.58
CA ILE A 18 -0.72 1.26 19.52
C ILE A 18 -1.78 2.07 18.78
N LEU A 19 -2.85 1.42 18.29
CA LEU A 19 -3.99 2.12 17.69
C LEU A 19 -5.10 2.23 18.72
N ARG A 20 -5.74 3.41 18.77
CA ARG A 20 -6.68 3.79 19.84
C ARG A 20 -7.92 4.42 19.23
N GLY A 21 -8.88 3.57 18.86
CA GLY A 21 -10.10 4.01 18.22
C GLY A 21 -9.84 4.66 16.86
N LEU A 22 -8.92 4.06 16.06
CA LEU A 22 -8.58 4.60 14.75
C LEU A 22 -9.70 4.34 13.76
N SER A 23 -10.16 5.41 13.10
CA SER A 23 -11.17 5.34 12.03
C SER A 23 -10.67 6.07 10.79
N MET A 24 -10.81 5.43 9.61
CA MET A 24 -10.52 6.02 8.30
C MET A 24 -11.26 5.26 7.20
N ALA A 25 -11.45 5.89 6.06
CA ALA A 25 -12.04 5.26 4.88
C ALA A 25 -11.20 5.56 3.63
N VAL A 26 -11.26 4.67 2.65
CA VAL A 26 -10.68 4.86 1.31
C VAL A 26 -11.78 4.61 0.30
N GLU A 27 -12.09 5.61 -0.51
CA GLU A 27 -13.08 5.49 -1.58
C GLU A 27 -12.47 4.77 -2.79
N GLU A 28 -13.35 4.18 -3.62
CA GLU A 28 -12.89 3.47 -4.82
C GLU A 28 -12.33 4.46 -5.85
N GLY A 29 -11.13 4.17 -6.37
CA GLY A 29 -10.47 4.96 -7.42
C GLY A 29 -9.69 6.18 -6.93
N GLU A 30 -9.58 6.41 -5.60
CA GLU A 30 -8.78 7.52 -5.06
C GLU A 30 -7.36 7.11 -4.66
N ILE A 31 -6.49 8.10 -4.55
CA ILE A 31 -5.21 8.02 -3.82
C ILE A 31 -5.43 8.62 -2.43
N CYS A 32 -5.49 7.75 -1.42
CA CYS A 32 -5.62 8.15 -0.02
C CYS A 32 -4.25 8.09 0.67
N ALA A 33 -3.81 9.16 1.32
CA ALA A 33 -2.56 9.21 2.06
C ALA A 33 -2.78 9.13 3.58
N LEU A 34 -2.10 8.17 4.23
CA LEU A 34 -1.98 8.09 5.69
C LEU A 34 -0.62 8.63 6.12
N LEU A 35 -0.60 9.82 6.68
CA LEU A 35 0.59 10.57 7.04
C LEU A 35 0.84 10.52 8.55
N GLY A 36 2.09 10.69 8.95
CA GLY A 36 2.45 10.78 10.37
C GLY A 36 3.93 10.53 10.61
N ARG A 37 4.39 10.90 11.79
CA ARG A 37 5.78 10.69 12.21
C ARG A 37 6.09 9.22 12.45
N ASN A 38 7.38 8.88 12.54
CA ASN A 38 7.79 7.54 12.93
C ASN A 38 7.22 7.18 14.32
N GLY A 39 6.66 5.97 14.42
CA GLY A 39 6.01 5.50 15.64
C GLY A 39 4.58 6.01 15.86
N ALA A 40 4.00 6.78 14.95
CA ALA A 40 2.63 7.27 15.09
C ALA A 40 1.55 6.17 14.99
N GLY A 41 1.87 5.04 14.34
CA GLY A 41 0.94 3.92 14.15
C GLY A 41 0.67 3.53 12.69
N LYS A 42 1.29 4.20 11.72
CA LYS A 42 1.08 3.99 10.27
C LYS A 42 1.20 2.52 9.84
N THR A 43 2.38 1.91 10.05
CA THR A 43 2.63 0.50 9.71
C THR A 43 1.73 -0.44 10.51
N THR A 44 1.32 -0.06 11.74
CA THR A 44 0.36 -0.84 12.52
C THR A 44 -1.02 -0.83 11.87
N THR A 45 -1.47 0.31 11.37
CA THR A 45 -2.73 0.44 10.61
C THR A 45 -2.69 -0.44 9.36
N LEU A 46 -1.64 -0.31 8.55
CA LEU A 46 -1.45 -1.11 7.35
C LEU A 46 -1.46 -2.62 7.66
N ARG A 47 -0.72 -3.05 8.71
CA ARG A 47 -0.68 -4.47 9.11
C ARG A 47 -2.03 -4.97 9.61
N SER A 48 -2.81 -4.12 10.30
CA SER A 48 -4.17 -4.44 10.75
C SER A 48 -5.09 -4.66 9.54
N VAL A 49 -5.04 -3.79 8.54
CA VAL A 49 -5.80 -3.93 7.29
C VAL A 49 -5.38 -5.18 6.51
N ALA A 50 -4.08 -5.46 6.42
CA ALA A 50 -3.55 -6.64 5.73
C ALA A 50 -3.77 -7.97 6.49
N GLY A 51 -4.36 -7.96 7.69
CA GLY A 51 -4.54 -9.15 8.52
C GLY A 51 -3.22 -9.76 9.02
N ALA A 52 -2.12 -9.00 8.99
CA ALA A 52 -0.82 -9.45 9.47
C ALA A 52 -0.78 -9.47 11.00
N ARG A 53 -0.21 -10.52 11.58
CA ARG A 53 -0.10 -10.65 13.05
C ARG A 53 1.35 -10.83 13.49
N PRO A 54 1.82 -10.11 14.55
CA PRO A 54 1.11 -9.00 15.20
C PRO A 54 0.99 -7.79 14.28
N PRO A 55 0.10 -6.81 14.53
CA PRO A 55 -0.65 -6.55 15.75
C PRO A 55 -1.90 -7.41 15.89
N ASP A 56 -2.49 -7.43 17.14
CA ASP A 56 -3.81 -7.99 17.40
C ASP A 56 -4.84 -6.86 17.42
N VAL A 57 -5.80 -6.86 16.50
CA VAL A 57 -6.98 -6.00 16.56
C VAL A 57 -7.96 -6.60 17.57
N ARG A 58 -8.21 -5.88 18.68
CA ARG A 58 -9.03 -6.36 19.82
C ARG A 58 -10.41 -5.73 19.85
N ASP A 59 -10.60 -4.56 19.23
CA ASP A 59 -11.88 -3.89 19.09
C ASP A 59 -11.96 -3.17 17.76
N GLY A 60 -13.18 -2.81 17.34
CA GLY A 60 -13.47 -2.19 16.05
C GLY A 60 -13.53 -3.18 14.89
N THR A 61 -13.68 -2.66 13.68
CA THR A 61 -13.84 -3.45 12.46
C THR A 61 -13.05 -2.88 11.29
N VAL A 62 -12.58 -3.78 10.42
CA VAL A 62 -12.02 -3.45 9.12
C VAL A 62 -12.90 -4.12 8.06
N THR A 63 -13.48 -3.33 7.17
CA THR A 63 -14.31 -3.82 6.08
C THR A 63 -13.69 -3.51 4.73
N PHE A 64 -13.73 -4.46 3.81
CA PHE A 64 -13.30 -4.30 2.42
C PHE A 64 -14.43 -4.71 1.48
N ARG A 65 -14.89 -3.79 0.61
CA ARG A 65 -16.08 -3.99 -0.24
C ARG A 65 -17.34 -4.39 0.54
N GLY A 66 -17.45 -3.91 1.79
CA GLY A 66 -18.55 -4.22 2.69
C GLY A 66 -18.43 -5.55 3.45
N ASP A 67 -17.42 -6.37 3.15
CA ASP A 67 -17.13 -7.60 3.89
C ASP A 67 -16.21 -7.32 5.09
N ASP A 68 -16.53 -7.86 6.26
CA ASP A 68 -15.65 -7.80 7.43
C ASP A 68 -14.42 -8.69 7.23
N ILE A 69 -13.23 -8.06 7.22
CA ILE A 69 -11.94 -8.72 7.06
C ILE A 69 -11.08 -8.68 8.33
N THR A 70 -11.60 -8.15 9.44
CA THR A 70 -10.87 -7.85 10.69
C THR A 70 -10.05 -9.02 11.21
N GLN A 71 -10.61 -10.24 11.16
CA GLN A 71 -9.97 -11.44 11.69
C GLN A 71 -9.53 -12.43 10.59
N MET A 72 -9.56 -12.00 9.32
CA MET A 72 -9.14 -12.84 8.20
C MET A 72 -7.63 -13.03 8.18
N ALA A 73 -7.18 -14.14 7.60
CA ALA A 73 -5.76 -14.36 7.35
C ALA A 73 -5.28 -13.48 6.18
N THR A 74 -4.01 -13.05 6.23
CA THR A 74 -3.41 -12.19 5.20
C THR A 74 -3.61 -12.75 3.78
N GLU A 75 -3.48 -14.07 3.61
CA GLU A 75 -3.65 -14.71 2.31
C GLU A 75 -5.09 -14.62 1.78
N ASP A 76 -6.09 -14.68 2.67
CA ASP A 76 -7.50 -14.57 2.31
C ASP A 76 -7.87 -13.12 1.96
N ILE A 77 -7.26 -12.15 2.62
CA ILE A 77 -7.39 -10.72 2.30
C ILE A 77 -6.73 -10.39 0.95
N ALA A 78 -5.52 -10.92 0.71
CA ALA A 78 -4.82 -10.73 -0.55
C ALA A 78 -5.61 -11.29 -1.76
N ILE A 79 -6.24 -12.46 -1.58
CA ILE A 79 -7.10 -13.08 -2.61
C ILE A 79 -8.32 -12.19 -2.92
N ARG A 80 -8.81 -11.41 -1.96
CA ARG A 80 -9.94 -10.48 -2.16
C ARG A 80 -9.58 -9.20 -2.90
N GLY A 81 -8.32 -9.03 -3.28
CA GLY A 81 -7.88 -7.88 -4.07
C GLY A 81 -7.15 -6.79 -3.26
N VAL A 82 -6.65 -7.11 -2.07
CA VAL A 82 -5.78 -6.19 -1.31
C VAL A 82 -4.32 -6.54 -1.57
N GLY A 83 -3.60 -5.67 -2.28
CA GLY A 83 -2.17 -5.76 -2.52
C GLY A 83 -1.36 -4.96 -1.50
N LEU A 84 -0.14 -5.42 -1.17
CA LEU A 84 0.76 -4.76 -0.24
C LEU A 84 2.19 -4.72 -0.79
N VAL A 85 2.76 -3.52 -0.83
CA VAL A 85 4.19 -3.28 -1.04
C VAL A 85 4.79 -2.77 0.26
N PRO A 86 5.58 -3.57 0.98
CA PRO A 86 6.20 -3.16 2.23
C PRO A 86 7.41 -2.27 1.98
N GLU A 87 7.78 -1.43 2.96
CA GLU A 87 8.95 -0.55 3.00
C GLU A 87 10.24 -1.24 2.52
N GLU A 88 10.50 -2.49 2.97
CA GLU A 88 11.70 -3.25 2.63
C GLU A 88 11.76 -3.73 1.16
N ARG A 89 10.81 -3.32 0.29
CA ARG A 89 10.67 -3.70 -1.13
C ARG A 89 10.55 -5.20 -1.40
N ARG A 90 11.27 -6.04 -0.66
CA ARG A 90 11.27 -7.52 -0.71
C ARG A 90 11.37 -8.11 -2.12
N VAL A 91 12.21 -7.50 -2.97
CA VAL A 91 12.55 -8.10 -4.27
C VAL A 91 13.46 -9.32 -4.08
N PHE A 92 13.41 -10.28 -5.00
CA PHE A 92 14.29 -11.43 -4.99
C PHE A 92 15.58 -11.10 -5.75
N PRO A 93 16.69 -10.79 -5.07
CA PRO A 93 17.86 -10.16 -5.67
C PRO A 93 18.58 -11.08 -6.67
N ASN A 94 18.45 -12.39 -6.53
CA ASN A 94 19.07 -13.40 -7.38
C ASN A 94 18.21 -13.83 -8.58
N LEU A 95 17.02 -13.27 -8.72
CA LEU A 95 16.14 -13.46 -9.86
C LEU A 95 16.19 -12.23 -10.76
N THR A 96 15.91 -12.43 -12.04
CA THR A 96 15.77 -11.34 -13.00
C THR A 96 14.51 -10.51 -12.72
N VAL A 97 14.36 -9.37 -13.36
CA VAL A 97 13.13 -8.55 -13.31
C VAL A 97 11.94 -9.40 -13.73
N GLU A 98 12.00 -10.05 -14.88
CA GLU A 98 10.93 -10.88 -15.41
C GLU A 98 10.59 -12.05 -14.47
N GLU A 99 11.59 -12.76 -13.92
CA GLU A 99 11.37 -13.83 -12.95
C GLU A 99 10.71 -13.34 -11.66
N ASN A 100 11.06 -12.12 -11.17
CA ASN A 100 10.39 -11.50 -10.03
C ASN A 100 8.90 -11.25 -10.30
N LEU A 101 8.54 -10.79 -11.50
CA LEU A 101 7.16 -10.56 -11.89
C LEU A 101 6.38 -11.88 -12.03
N HIS A 102 6.99 -12.94 -12.51
CA HIS A 102 6.36 -14.27 -12.63
C HIS A 102 6.08 -14.94 -11.28
N LEU A 103 6.82 -14.60 -10.21
CA LEU A 103 6.57 -15.19 -8.89
C LEU A 103 5.17 -14.93 -8.35
N SER A 104 4.53 -13.83 -8.75
CA SER A 104 3.15 -13.54 -8.36
C SER A 104 2.15 -14.59 -8.88
N GLU A 105 2.40 -15.20 -10.04
CA GLU A 105 1.56 -16.28 -10.59
C GLU A 105 1.68 -17.57 -9.76
N VAL A 106 2.88 -17.86 -9.25
CA VAL A 106 3.13 -19.05 -8.43
C VAL A 106 2.34 -18.99 -7.12
N SER A 107 2.33 -17.84 -6.47
CA SER A 107 1.57 -17.63 -5.23
C SER A 107 0.07 -17.86 -5.43
N ARG A 108 -0.49 -17.38 -6.54
CA ARG A 108 -1.88 -17.54 -6.91
C ARG A 108 -2.24 -19.00 -7.19
N ASN A 109 -1.42 -19.71 -7.95
CA ASN A 109 -1.63 -21.12 -8.25
C ASN A 109 -1.52 -21.99 -6.99
N ALA A 110 -0.67 -21.64 -6.04
CA ALA A 110 -0.56 -22.33 -4.75
C ALA A 110 -1.83 -22.17 -3.91
N SER A 111 -2.46 -21.00 -3.91
CA SER A 111 -3.75 -20.75 -3.21
C SER A 111 -4.87 -21.60 -3.81
N ASN A 112 -4.95 -21.70 -5.13
CA ASN A 112 -5.93 -22.57 -5.82
C ASN A 112 -5.73 -24.05 -5.45
N THR A 113 -4.49 -24.52 -5.29
CA THR A 113 -4.16 -25.90 -4.96
C THR A 113 -4.45 -26.24 -3.50
N ALA A 114 -4.43 -25.25 -2.60
CA ALA A 114 -4.71 -25.43 -1.17
C ALA A 114 -6.19 -25.65 -0.83
N GLY A 115 -7.09 -25.74 -1.83
CA GLY A 115 -8.53 -25.98 -1.65
C GLY A 115 -9.28 -24.81 -1.02
N ARG A 116 -8.71 -23.61 -1.07
CA ARG A 116 -9.41 -22.37 -0.73
C ARG A 116 -10.41 -22.05 -1.83
N ASP A 117 -11.62 -21.65 -1.46
CA ASP A 117 -12.57 -21.09 -2.41
C ASP A 117 -12.11 -19.69 -2.79
N VAL A 118 -11.36 -19.62 -3.87
CA VAL A 118 -10.78 -18.36 -4.37
C VAL A 118 -11.74 -17.62 -5.31
N GLY A 119 -12.96 -18.15 -5.53
CA GLY A 119 -13.92 -17.56 -6.46
C GLY A 119 -13.35 -17.39 -7.87
N ASP A 120 -13.97 -16.51 -8.65
CA ASP A 120 -13.43 -16.05 -9.93
C ASP A 120 -12.41 -14.94 -9.66
N LEU A 121 -11.16 -15.31 -9.34
CA LEU A 121 -10.08 -14.33 -9.21
C LEU A 121 -9.89 -13.58 -10.53
N PRO A 122 -9.74 -12.25 -10.49
CA PRO A 122 -9.44 -11.48 -11.70
C PRO A 122 -8.19 -12.05 -12.37
N GLU A 123 -8.11 -12.01 -13.70
CA GLU A 123 -6.90 -12.41 -14.41
C GLU A 123 -5.72 -11.55 -13.95
N THR A 124 -4.51 -12.15 -13.93
CA THR A 124 -3.31 -11.37 -13.62
C THR A 124 -3.06 -10.34 -14.73
N ARG A 125 -2.61 -9.15 -14.39
CA ARG A 125 -2.24 -8.15 -15.42
C ARG A 125 -1.19 -8.71 -16.36
N PRO A 126 -1.31 -8.56 -17.68
CA PRO A 126 -0.29 -8.96 -18.65
C PRO A 126 1.06 -8.28 -18.37
N LEU A 127 2.17 -8.98 -18.61
CA LEU A 127 3.50 -8.35 -18.47
C LEU A 127 3.68 -7.15 -19.38
N SER A 128 3.06 -7.15 -20.58
CA SER A 128 3.08 -6.02 -21.50
C SER A 128 2.54 -4.74 -20.88
N GLU A 129 1.42 -4.80 -20.14
CA GLU A 129 0.84 -3.64 -19.45
C GLU A 129 1.77 -3.14 -18.32
N LEU A 130 2.39 -4.05 -17.58
CA LEU A 130 3.36 -3.67 -16.56
C LEU A 130 4.60 -3.00 -17.16
N TYR A 131 5.08 -3.46 -18.30
CA TYR A 131 6.21 -2.83 -18.99
C TYR A 131 5.84 -1.49 -19.62
N GLU A 132 4.59 -1.30 -20.05
CA GLU A 132 4.08 0.01 -20.47
C GLU A 132 4.04 0.99 -19.29
N ALA A 133 3.59 0.53 -18.11
CA ALA A 133 3.59 1.35 -16.89
C ALA A 133 5.01 1.62 -16.35
N PHE A 134 5.94 0.67 -16.52
CA PHE A 134 7.31 0.74 -15.99
C PHE A 134 8.37 0.51 -17.11
N PRO A 135 8.58 1.46 -18.03
CA PRO A 135 9.48 1.26 -19.18
C PRO A 135 10.92 0.90 -18.80
N ARG A 136 11.41 1.38 -17.65
CA ARG A 136 12.76 1.03 -17.15
C ARG A 136 12.89 -0.45 -16.78
N LEU A 137 11.80 -1.11 -16.36
CA LEU A 137 11.79 -2.54 -16.09
C LEU A 137 11.81 -3.34 -17.39
N ASP A 138 11.11 -2.85 -18.43
CA ASP A 138 11.14 -3.44 -19.77
C ASP A 138 12.56 -3.53 -20.34
N GLU A 139 13.30 -2.41 -20.27
CA GLU A 139 14.70 -2.36 -20.71
C GLU A 139 15.63 -3.32 -19.96
N ARG A 140 15.23 -3.80 -18.78
CA ARG A 140 16.04 -4.58 -17.84
C ARG A 140 15.46 -5.94 -17.49
N GLN A 141 14.55 -6.48 -18.30
CA GLN A 141 13.86 -7.75 -18.04
C GLN A 141 14.79 -8.89 -17.60
N ASN A 142 15.94 -8.99 -18.25
CA ASN A 142 16.95 -10.04 -18.01
C ASN A 142 18.00 -9.66 -16.96
N GLN A 143 17.91 -8.46 -16.36
CA GLN A 143 18.85 -8.03 -15.33
C GLN A 143 18.46 -8.59 -13.97
N LEU A 144 19.45 -9.00 -13.15
CA LEU A 144 19.21 -9.44 -11.78
C LEU A 144 18.69 -8.28 -10.93
N ALA A 145 17.59 -8.49 -10.20
CA ALA A 145 16.95 -7.47 -9.38
C ALA A 145 17.88 -6.88 -8.31
N GLY A 146 18.83 -7.66 -7.79
CA GLY A 146 19.82 -7.18 -6.83
C GLY A 146 20.82 -6.17 -7.40
N THR A 147 20.91 -6.01 -8.72
CA THR A 147 21.81 -5.05 -9.39
C THR A 147 21.10 -3.77 -9.85
N LEU A 148 19.78 -3.69 -9.65
CA LEU A 148 18.98 -2.50 -9.92
C LEU A 148 19.27 -1.40 -8.91
N SER A 149 19.05 -0.14 -9.30
CA SER A 149 19.02 1.00 -8.37
C SER A 149 17.88 0.86 -7.37
N GLY A 150 17.94 1.61 -6.25
CA GLY A 150 16.87 1.59 -5.25
C GLY A 150 15.49 1.94 -5.82
N GLY A 151 15.41 2.92 -6.72
CA GLY A 151 14.16 3.27 -7.39
C GLY A 151 13.65 2.20 -8.33
N GLU A 152 14.53 1.58 -9.12
CA GLU A 152 14.14 0.46 -10.00
C GLU A 152 13.68 -0.76 -9.20
N GLN A 153 14.28 -1.02 -8.02
CA GLN A 153 13.81 -2.06 -7.11
C GLN A 153 12.43 -1.71 -6.53
N GLN A 154 12.18 -0.43 -6.23
CA GLN A 154 10.87 0.04 -5.77
C GLN A 154 9.81 -0.16 -6.85
N MET A 155 10.09 0.29 -8.08
CA MET A 155 9.21 0.07 -9.23
C MET A 155 8.94 -1.42 -9.47
N LEU A 156 9.96 -2.29 -9.32
CA LEU A 156 9.78 -3.74 -9.45
C LEU A 156 8.89 -4.32 -8.34
N ALA A 157 9.01 -3.82 -7.10
CA ALA A 157 8.14 -4.24 -5.99
C ALA A 157 6.69 -3.85 -6.23
N ILE A 158 6.43 -2.62 -6.71
CA ILE A 158 5.10 -2.12 -7.09
C ILE A 158 4.55 -2.95 -8.26
N ALA A 159 5.30 -3.10 -9.34
CA ALA A 159 4.89 -3.87 -10.53
C ALA A 159 4.53 -5.32 -10.19
N ARG A 160 5.30 -5.95 -9.27
CA ARG A 160 5.02 -7.31 -8.80
C ARG A 160 3.72 -7.41 -8.02
N ALA A 161 3.40 -6.44 -7.18
CA ALA A 161 2.10 -6.38 -6.48
C ALA A 161 0.96 -6.15 -7.47
N LEU A 162 1.16 -5.23 -8.42
CA LEU A 162 0.20 -4.90 -9.46
C LEU A 162 -0.13 -6.08 -10.39
N ARG A 163 0.81 -7.01 -10.57
CA ARG A 163 0.61 -8.24 -11.36
C ARG A 163 -0.58 -9.07 -10.89
N GLN A 164 -0.95 -8.98 -9.60
CA GLN A 164 -2.10 -9.65 -9.01
C GLN A 164 -3.44 -8.97 -9.35
N ALA A 165 -3.42 -7.82 -10.04
CA ALA A 165 -4.58 -6.99 -10.31
C ALA A 165 -5.38 -6.64 -9.02
N PRO A 166 -4.74 -6.03 -8.00
CA PRO A 166 -5.44 -5.66 -6.79
C PRO A 166 -6.43 -4.52 -7.04
N ASP A 167 -7.54 -4.53 -6.29
CA ASP A 167 -8.48 -3.40 -6.27
C ASP A 167 -7.98 -2.28 -5.36
N LEU A 168 -7.30 -2.65 -4.26
CA LEU A 168 -6.60 -1.75 -3.34
C LEU A 168 -5.12 -2.12 -3.29
N LEU A 169 -4.26 -1.18 -3.65
CA LEU A 169 -2.80 -1.31 -3.49
C LEU A 169 -2.32 -0.44 -2.34
N MET A 170 -1.80 -1.08 -1.29
CA MET A 170 -1.21 -0.41 -0.13
C MET A 170 0.31 -0.30 -0.31
N LEU A 171 0.86 0.91 -0.17
CA LEU A 171 2.27 1.23 -0.32
C LEU A 171 2.82 1.77 1.01
N ASP A 172 3.79 1.05 1.61
CA ASP A 172 4.40 1.41 2.89
C ASP A 172 5.72 2.15 2.66
N GLU A 173 5.73 3.45 2.86
CA GLU A 173 6.86 4.38 2.70
C GLU A 173 7.63 4.18 1.37
N PRO A 174 6.93 4.23 0.20
CA PRO A 174 7.54 3.91 -1.09
C PRO A 174 8.67 4.86 -1.49
N TYR A 175 8.78 6.04 -0.90
CA TYR A 175 9.79 7.06 -1.20
C TYR A 175 11.03 6.95 -0.31
N GLU A 176 11.03 6.06 0.70
CA GLU A 176 12.13 5.99 1.65
C GLU A 176 13.46 5.62 0.98
N GLY A 177 14.48 6.43 1.27
CA GLY A 177 15.85 6.24 0.76
C GLY A 177 16.01 6.48 -0.74
N LEU A 178 15.03 7.12 -1.40
CA LEU A 178 15.11 7.51 -2.80
C LEU A 178 15.63 8.93 -2.99
N ALA A 179 16.33 9.18 -4.11
CA ALA A 179 16.70 10.52 -4.51
C ALA A 179 15.47 11.29 -5.04
N PRO A 180 15.39 12.62 -4.91
CA PRO A 180 14.21 13.40 -5.32
C PRO A 180 13.71 13.12 -6.74
N GLN A 181 14.62 13.03 -7.72
CA GLN A 181 14.25 12.73 -9.11
C GLN A 181 13.65 11.32 -9.31
N ILE A 182 13.94 10.40 -8.38
CA ILE A 182 13.37 9.05 -8.41
C ILE A 182 12.01 9.03 -7.73
N ILE A 183 11.78 9.92 -6.76
CA ILE A 183 10.46 10.11 -6.15
C ILE A 183 9.47 10.53 -7.23
N ASP A 184 9.82 11.53 -8.05
CA ASP A 184 8.99 11.98 -9.17
C ASP A 184 8.62 10.81 -10.12
N ASP A 185 9.61 9.96 -10.48
CA ASP A 185 9.38 8.77 -11.33
C ASP A 185 8.41 7.75 -10.66
N VAL A 186 8.42 7.63 -9.32
CA VAL A 186 7.54 6.73 -8.56
C VAL A 186 6.14 7.35 -8.41
N GLU A 187 6.03 8.67 -8.19
CA GLU A 187 4.78 9.41 -8.16
C GLU A 187 4.04 9.26 -9.50
N ASP A 188 4.72 9.53 -10.63
CA ASP A 188 4.16 9.36 -11.97
C ASP A 188 3.63 7.93 -12.21
N ALA A 189 4.32 6.93 -11.66
CA ALA A 189 3.87 5.54 -11.76
C ALA A 189 2.63 5.27 -10.89
N ILE A 190 2.57 5.81 -9.66
CA ILE A 190 1.42 5.67 -8.76
C ILE A 190 0.18 6.34 -9.36
N GLU A 191 0.29 7.57 -9.88
CA GLU A 191 -0.80 8.29 -10.53
C GLU A 191 -1.33 7.50 -11.74
N ARG A 192 -0.44 6.99 -12.60
CA ARG A 192 -0.83 6.17 -13.76
C ARG A 192 -1.58 4.91 -13.35
N ILE A 193 -1.13 4.21 -12.29
CA ILE A 193 -1.79 3.02 -11.77
C ILE A 193 -3.18 3.37 -11.25
N ASN A 194 -3.34 4.52 -10.61
CA ASN A 194 -4.64 5.00 -10.13
C ASN A 194 -5.56 5.38 -11.29
N ASP A 195 -5.05 6.09 -12.30
CA ASP A 195 -5.78 6.45 -13.52
C ASP A 195 -6.33 5.20 -14.27
N GLU A 196 -5.65 4.05 -14.14
CA GLU A 196 -6.09 2.75 -14.65
C GLU A 196 -7.16 2.08 -13.76
N GLY A 197 -7.55 2.72 -12.65
CA GLY A 197 -8.65 2.32 -11.77
C GLY A 197 -8.23 1.53 -10.52
N THR A 198 -6.93 1.40 -10.21
CA THR A 198 -6.48 0.82 -8.94
C THR A 198 -6.57 1.85 -7.82
N THR A 199 -7.27 1.55 -6.74
CA THR A 199 -7.31 2.41 -5.53
C THR A 199 -5.98 2.30 -4.79
N ILE A 200 -5.46 3.42 -4.27
CA ILE A 200 -4.16 3.46 -3.60
C ILE A 200 -4.34 3.92 -2.15
N LEU A 201 -3.75 3.18 -1.21
CA LEU A 201 -3.49 3.65 0.15
C LEU A 201 -1.98 3.85 0.32
N LEU A 202 -1.56 5.11 0.33
CA LEU A 202 -0.17 5.53 0.46
C LEU A 202 0.14 5.85 1.91
N ILE A 203 1.06 5.09 2.53
CA ILE A 203 1.53 5.36 3.88
C ILE A 203 2.89 6.06 3.76
N GLU A 204 3.00 7.28 4.30
CA GLU A 204 4.22 8.07 4.13
C GLU A 204 4.57 8.94 5.35
N GLN A 205 5.87 9.19 5.49
CA GLN A 205 6.40 10.24 6.34
C GLN A 205 6.74 11.49 5.52
N ASN A 206 7.09 11.34 4.25
CA ASN A 206 7.34 12.44 3.33
C ASN A 206 6.00 13.09 2.92
N ALA A 207 5.49 13.96 3.80
CA ALA A 207 4.17 14.58 3.61
C ALA A 207 4.10 15.42 2.33
N ALA A 208 5.18 16.10 1.93
CA ALA A 208 5.15 16.96 0.74
C ALA A 208 4.91 16.12 -0.53
N ALA A 209 5.62 15.00 -0.67
CA ALA A 209 5.48 14.08 -1.79
C ALA A 209 4.09 13.40 -1.79
N ALA A 210 3.61 12.93 -0.63
CA ALA A 210 2.32 12.28 -0.56
C ALA A 210 1.13 13.22 -0.86
N ILE A 211 1.16 14.46 -0.31
CA ILE A 211 0.11 15.46 -0.54
C ILE A 211 0.06 15.92 -2.01
N SER A 212 1.17 15.80 -2.78
CA SER A 212 1.20 16.23 -4.19
C SER A 212 0.29 15.39 -5.09
N ILE A 213 0.15 14.10 -4.79
CA ILE A 213 -0.59 13.14 -5.60
C ILE A 213 -1.89 12.62 -4.95
N ALA A 214 -2.10 12.85 -3.64
CA ALA A 214 -3.27 12.34 -2.94
C ALA A 214 -4.53 13.18 -3.21
N ASP A 215 -5.69 12.51 -3.18
CA ASP A 215 -7.02 13.12 -3.15
C ASP A 215 -7.43 13.38 -1.70
N GLN A 216 -7.30 12.37 -0.82
CA GLN A 216 -7.66 12.38 0.58
C GLN A 216 -6.45 12.15 1.47
N CYS A 217 -6.37 12.85 2.60
CA CYS A 217 -5.30 12.73 3.57
C CYS A 217 -5.83 12.46 4.98
N TYR A 218 -5.20 11.51 5.66
CA TYR A 218 -5.32 11.30 7.09
C TYR A 218 -3.97 11.57 7.75
N ILE A 219 -3.98 12.23 8.91
CA ILE A 219 -2.78 12.32 9.76
C ILE A 219 -3.03 11.50 11.01
N ILE A 220 -2.11 10.57 11.28
CA ILE A 220 -2.10 9.79 12.51
C ILE A 220 -1.03 10.32 13.47
N ASP A 221 -1.42 10.51 14.73
CA ASP A 221 -0.50 10.79 15.84
C ASP A 221 -0.88 9.96 17.05
N GLN A 222 0.10 9.28 17.66
CA GLN A 222 -0.08 8.41 18.84
C GLN A 222 -1.24 7.40 18.72
N GLY A 223 -1.44 6.85 17.52
CA GLY A 223 -2.45 5.83 17.25
C GLY A 223 -3.86 6.35 17.00
N GLN A 224 -4.05 7.66 16.85
CA GLN A 224 -5.34 8.30 16.59
C GLN A 224 -5.27 9.16 15.33
N VAL A 225 -6.35 9.24 14.58
CA VAL A 225 -6.49 10.20 13.49
C VAL A 225 -6.68 11.61 14.10
N VAL A 226 -5.82 12.53 13.70
CA VAL A 226 -5.84 13.94 14.15
C VAL A 226 -6.17 14.92 13.04
N PHE A 227 -6.20 14.46 11.80
CA PHE A 227 -6.68 15.17 10.62
C PHE A 227 -7.32 14.17 9.65
N ASP A 228 -8.43 14.56 9.05
CA ASP A 228 -9.18 13.85 8.02
C ASP A 228 -9.77 14.91 7.08
N GLY A 229 -9.33 14.94 5.82
CA GLY A 229 -9.75 15.96 4.86
C GLY A 229 -9.06 15.80 3.49
N GLU A 230 -9.53 16.58 2.52
CA GLU A 230 -8.93 16.60 1.18
C GLU A 230 -7.46 17.04 1.23
N ALA A 231 -6.64 16.52 0.32
CA ALA A 231 -5.22 16.86 0.25
C ALA A 231 -4.99 18.37 0.04
N GLU A 232 -5.89 19.05 -0.69
CA GLU A 232 -5.83 20.49 -0.90
C GLU A 232 -6.03 21.26 0.41
N GLU A 233 -6.96 20.82 1.28
CA GLU A 233 -7.15 21.43 2.60
C GLU A 233 -5.89 21.31 3.45
N LEU A 234 -5.26 20.13 3.46
CA LEU A 234 -4.00 19.92 4.19
C LEU A 234 -2.85 20.72 3.58
N ARG A 235 -2.83 20.92 2.25
CA ARG A 235 -1.83 21.75 1.56
C ARG A 235 -1.91 23.20 2.01
N GLU A 236 -3.10 23.72 2.30
CA GLU A 236 -3.33 25.08 2.80
C GLU A 236 -3.14 25.23 4.31
N ASP A 237 -3.32 24.14 5.10
CA ASP A 237 -3.20 24.15 6.56
C ASP A 237 -1.74 23.98 7.03
N GLU A 238 -0.99 25.09 6.97
CA GLU A 238 0.42 25.12 7.43
C GLU A 238 0.56 24.82 8.93
N GLU A 239 -0.44 25.18 9.76
CA GLU A 239 -0.40 24.95 11.21
C GLU A 239 -0.45 23.45 11.53
N THR A 240 -1.38 22.72 10.93
CA THR A 240 -1.52 21.26 11.07
C THR A 240 -0.28 20.55 10.55
N ARG A 241 0.23 20.93 9.36
CA ARG A 241 1.46 20.33 8.81
C ARG A 241 2.66 20.53 9.72
N LYS A 242 2.90 21.75 10.20
CA LYS A 242 4.00 22.03 11.15
C LYS A 242 3.86 21.27 12.46
N ARG A 243 2.64 21.18 12.97
CA ARG A 243 2.38 20.56 14.27
C ARG A 243 2.60 19.05 14.23
N TYR A 244 2.05 18.36 13.25
CA TYR A 244 2.01 16.90 13.22
C TYR A 244 3.03 16.27 12.28
N LEU A 245 3.39 16.94 11.17
CA LEU A 245 4.31 16.43 10.17
C LEU A 245 5.71 17.07 10.23
N GLY A 246 5.81 18.29 10.79
CA GLY A 246 7.07 18.99 10.96
C GLY A 246 7.55 19.73 9.69
N VAL A 247 6.65 20.01 8.75
CA VAL A 247 6.92 20.69 7.47
C VAL A 247 6.01 21.89 7.25
#